data_3b0edd96e978b2f425106aff38d51d46
#
_entry.id   3b0edd96e978b2f425106aff38d51d46
#
_cell.length_a   1.000
_cell.length_b   1.000
_cell.length_c   1.000
_cell.angle_alpha   90.00
_cell.angle_beta   90.00
_cell.angle_gamma   90.00
#
_symmetry.space_group_name_H-M   'P 1'
#
loop_
_entity.id
_entity.type
_entity.pdbx_description
1 polymer ?
#
loop_
_entity_poly.entity_id
_entity_poly.type
_entity_poly.pdbx_seq_one_letter_code
_entity_poly.pdbx_strand_id
1 'polypeptide(L)'
;VVGLSKITTLPSASKSGYNFDGWFTAVTGGTQVTLDALKTANVPTTVYAHYTVLSTGGGGGGGGGGGSSTNTITVKKDEGSTVTPAGDTNGKVTVPSGSDKNFVIKADDGYTITDVIVDGKSQGPKDSYEFKNIRENHTLEVKVAKLLTGDHIAYIKGYPDGGVHPTANITRAEVSAIFYRLLSDDARSVYTTNIHNFTDVHNSWASTEISTLTNAGILKGYTDGSFRPDAAITRAEFAAIAARFDKLSGGNKTFSDVPTDHWAYAAITSAAEKGWVNGYSDGTFRPDNAITRAEVVKITNAVLMRTCDKDYVADNLS
;
A
#
# COMPACT_ATOMS: atom_id res chain seq x y z
N VAL A 1 -29.98 -2.68 7.34
CA VAL A 1 -28.63 -2.25 7.76
C VAL A 1 -27.66 -2.91 6.80
N VAL A 2 -27.06 -2.15 5.89
CA VAL A 2 -26.01 -2.65 4.99
C VAL A 2 -24.77 -2.88 5.85
N GLY A 3 -24.26 -4.11 5.90
CA GLY A 3 -23.08 -4.43 6.70
C GLY A 3 -21.87 -3.59 6.25
N LEU A 4 -21.11 -3.05 7.19
CA LEU A 4 -19.91 -2.21 6.96
C LEU A 4 -18.87 -2.86 6.03
N SER A 5 -18.88 -4.18 5.88
CA SER A 5 -18.01 -4.94 5.00
C SER A 5 -18.23 -4.68 3.50
N LYS A 6 -19.38 -4.11 3.11
CA LYS A 6 -19.71 -3.80 1.70
C LYS A 6 -19.43 -2.34 1.32
N ILE A 7 -19.01 -1.50 2.26
CA ILE A 7 -18.71 -0.08 1.98
C ILE A 7 -17.27 0.00 1.48
N THR A 8 -17.10 0.47 0.26
CA THR A 8 -15.77 0.69 -0.37
C THR A 8 -15.28 2.12 -0.24
N THR A 9 -16.19 3.08 -0.02
CA THR A 9 -15.87 4.50 0.18
C THR A 9 -16.84 5.10 1.18
N LEU A 10 -16.39 6.07 1.97
CA LEU A 10 -17.29 6.89 2.77
C LEU A 10 -18.11 7.81 1.84
N PRO A 11 -19.43 7.98 2.09
CA PRO A 11 -20.23 8.89 1.30
C PRO A 11 -19.68 10.32 1.43
N SER A 12 -19.72 11.09 0.35
CA SER A 12 -19.51 12.53 0.41
C SER A 12 -20.79 13.22 0.89
N ALA A 13 -20.64 14.31 1.60
CA ALA A 13 -21.75 15.19 1.97
C ALA A 13 -21.56 16.55 1.28
N SER A 14 -22.66 17.18 0.84
CA SER A 14 -22.62 18.49 0.18
C SER A 14 -23.39 19.51 1.01
N LYS A 15 -22.82 20.72 1.09
CA LYS A 15 -23.48 21.90 1.69
C LYS A 15 -23.19 23.10 0.79
N SER A 16 -24.25 23.79 0.32
CA SER A 16 -24.10 24.92 -0.58
C SER A 16 -23.23 26.02 0.06
N GLY A 17 -22.20 26.48 -0.68
CA GLY A 17 -21.25 27.49 -0.19
C GLY A 17 -20.12 26.97 0.69
N TYR A 18 -19.94 25.64 0.79
CA TYR A 18 -18.93 25.00 1.63
C TYR A 18 -18.24 23.86 0.91
N ASN A 19 -16.96 23.64 1.23
CA ASN A 19 -16.23 22.43 0.93
C ASN A 19 -16.48 21.37 2.00
N PHE A 20 -16.66 20.13 1.62
CA PHE A 20 -16.75 19.01 2.54
C PHE A 20 -15.35 18.56 2.96
N ASP A 21 -15.04 18.64 4.24
CA ASP A 21 -13.71 18.31 4.78
C ASP A 21 -13.59 16.84 5.22
N GLY A 22 -14.71 16.14 5.37
CA GLY A 22 -14.75 14.75 5.79
C GLY A 22 -15.69 14.50 6.96
N TRP A 23 -15.68 13.25 7.43
CA TRP A 23 -16.43 12.79 8.61
C TRP A 23 -15.53 12.80 9.84
N PHE A 24 -16.05 13.26 10.98
CA PHE A 24 -15.29 13.41 12.23
C PHE A 24 -16.04 12.82 13.41
N THR A 25 -15.32 12.51 14.50
CA THR A 25 -15.87 11.92 15.73
C THR A 25 -16.61 12.91 16.64
N ALA A 26 -16.51 14.23 16.39
CA ALA A 26 -17.16 15.27 17.14
C ALA A 26 -17.69 16.39 16.23
N VAL A 27 -18.66 17.19 16.70
CA VAL A 27 -19.27 18.32 15.97
C VAL A 27 -18.24 19.41 15.67
N THR A 28 -17.31 19.64 16.59
CA THR A 28 -16.19 20.60 16.46
C THR A 28 -14.91 19.91 16.92
N GLY A 29 -13.85 20.01 16.12
CA GLY A 29 -12.63 19.24 16.36
C GLY A 29 -12.86 17.73 16.14
N GLY A 30 -12.32 16.89 17.01
CA GLY A 30 -12.41 15.43 16.88
C GLY A 30 -11.42 14.87 15.85
N THR A 31 -11.39 13.54 15.75
CA THR A 31 -10.53 12.83 14.81
C THR A 31 -11.29 12.53 13.52
N GLN A 32 -10.65 12.72 12.37
CA GLN A 32 -11.24 12.37 11.08
C GLN A 32 -11.47 10.85 11.01
N VAL A 33 -12.67 10.46 10.60
CA VAL A 33 -13.08 9.06 10.48
C VAL A 33 -12.68 8.54 9.10
N THR A 34 -11.85 7.50 9.07
CA THR A 34 -11.50 6.79 7.84
C THR A 34 -12.33 5.53 7.68
N LEU A 35 -12.42 5.01 6.46
CA LEU A 35 -13.12 3.75 6.20
C LEU A 35 -12.51 2.57 6.98
N ASP A 36 -11.19 2.55 7.12
CA ASP A 36 -10.48 1.49 7.85
C ASP A 36 -10.75 1.57 9.36
N ALA A 37 -10.82 2.78 9.91
CA ALA A 37 -11.21 2.98 11.30
C ALA A 37 -12.63 2.45 11.57
N LEU A 38 -13.56 2.64 10.62
CA LEU A 38 -14.92 2.11 10.72
C LEU A 38 -14.99 0.59 10.65
N LYS A 39 -14.04 -0.06 9.97
CA LYS A 39 -14.01 -1.53 9.82
C LYS A 39 -13.33 -2.26 10.97
N THR A 40 -12.44 -1.58 11.71
CA THR A 40 -11.53 -2.24 12.67
C THR A 40 -11.78 -1.91 14.14
N ALA A 41 -12.59 -0.90 14.49
CA ALA A 41 -12.75 -0.45 15.88
C ALA A 41 -14.20 -0.23 16.28
N ASN A 42 -14.43 -0.22 17.61
CA ASN A 42 -15.63 0.33 18.24
C ASN A 42 -15.77 1.81 17.89
N VAL A 43 -16.32 2.11 16.74
CA VAL A 43 -16.51 3.48 16.27
C VAL A 43 -17.76 4.04 16.90
N PRO A 44 -17.77 5.32 17.29
CA PRO A 44 -19.01 5.98 17.74
C PRO A 44 -20.10 5.83 16.69
N THR A 45 -21.31 5.54 17.12
CA THR A 45 -22.49 5.35 16.26
C THR A 45 -22.88 6.61 15.49
N THR A 46 -22.25 7.75 15.80
CA THR A 46 -22.52 9.05 15.17
C THR A 46 -21.21 9.67 14.70
N VAL A 47 -21.20 10.09 13.43
CA VAL A 47 -20.10 10.87 12.83
C VAL A 47 -20.65 12.18 12.30
N TYR A 48 -19.83 13.21 12.31
CA TYR A 48 -20.20 14.59 11.98
C TYR A 48 -19.48 15.03 10.71
N ALA A 49 -20.25 15.61 9.78
CA ALA A 49 -19.68 16.19 8.56
C ALA A 49 -19.07 17.56 8.89
N HIS A 50 -17.79 17.75 8.65
CA HIS A 50 -17.15 19.05 8.74
C HIS A 50 -17.09 19.72 7.38
N TYR A 51 -17.17 21.05 7.40
CA TYR A 51 -17.19 21.89 6.21
C TYR A 51 -16.40 23.17 6.42
N THR A 52 -15.65 23.57 5.42
CA THR A 52 -15.04 24.91 5.29
C THR A 52 -15.81 25.74 4.29
N VAL A 53 -15.96 27.05 4.57
CA VAL A 53 -16.68 27.99 3.71
C VAL A 53 -15.99 28.11 2.36
N LEU A 54 -16.73 27.93 1.26
CA LEU A 54 -16.31 28.33 -0.09
C LEU A 54 -16.23 29.86 -0.16
N SER A 55 -15.04 30.41 -0.25
CA SER A 55 -14.84 31.83 -0.50
C SER A 55 -15.24 32.13 -1.95
N THR A 56 -16.51 32.54 -2.16
CA THR A 56 -16.94 33.05 -3.46
C THR A 56 -16.44 34.49 -3.59
N GLY A 57 -15.42 34.69 -4.43
CA GLY A 57 -15.04 36.02 -4.90
C GLY A 57 -16.16 36.66 -5.72
N GLY A 58 -16.95 37.52 -5.12
CA GLY A 58 -17.95 38.34 -5.78
C GLY A 58 -17.80 39.78 -5.32
N GLY A 59 -17.54 40.72 -6.28
CA GLY A 59 -17.20 42.11 -6.05
C GLY A 59 -18.30 42.97 -5.54
N GLY A 60 -17.92 44.05 -4.86
CA GLY A 60 -18.60 45.32 -4.77
C GLY A 60 -19.04 45.78 -3.35
N GLY A 61 -18.40 46.82 -2.80
CA GLY A 61 -19.00 47.74 -1.87
C GLY A 61 -18.30 47.93 -0.54
N GLY A 62 -17.64 49.05 -0.33
CA GLY A 62 -16.79 49.48 0.76
C GLY A 62 -17.30 49.33 2.17
N GLY A 63 -16.37 49.07 3.05
CA GLY A 63 -16.51 49.07 4.52
C GLY A 63 -15.27 48.44 5.11
N GLY A 64 -14.46 49.19 5.88
CA GLY A 64 -13.20 48.72 6.47
C GLY A 64 -13.36 47.44 7.27
N GLY A 65 -12.81 46.36 6.75
CA GLY A 65 -12.70 45.07 7.40
C GLY A 65 -11.34 44.51 7.08
N GLY A 66 -10.57 44.16 8.11
CA GLY A 66 -9.26 43.56 7.96
C GLY A 66 -9.33 42.35 7.00
N GLY A 67 -8.73 42.48 5.82
CA GLY A 67 -8.66 41.43 4.84
C GLY A 67 -7.97 40.21 5.49
N SER A 68 -8.70 39.11 5.60
CA SER A 68 -8.12 37.84 6.02
C SER A 68 -7.10 37.43 4.97
N SER A 69 -5.82 37.66 5.28
CA SER A 69 -4.74 37.26 4.39
C SER A 69 -4.72 35.74 4.28
N THR A 70 -4.54 35.22 3.06
CA THR A 70 -4.42 33.80 2.82
C THR A 70 -3.04 33.50 2.29
N ASN A 71 -2.54 32.31 2.59
CA ASN A 71 -1.31 31.75 2.07
C ASN A 71 -1.61 30.53 1.23
N THR A 72 -0.65 30.10 0.45
CA THR A 72 -0.80 28.96 -0.44
C THR A 72 0.26 27.89 -0.14
N ILE A 73 -0.18 26.65 -0.03
CA ILE A 73 0.72 25.48 -0.02
C ILE A 73 0.62 24.85 -1.39
N THR A 74 1.75 24.78 -2.11
CA THR A 74 1.81 24.11 -3.41
C THR A 74 2.23 22.66 -3.22
N VAL A 75 1.32 21.75 -3.54
CA VAL A 75 1.54 20.30 -3.47
C VAL A 75 2.09 19.81 -4.81
N LYS A 76 3.23 19.15 -4.77
CA LYS A 76 3.83 18.40 -5.88
C LYS A 76 3.96 16.95 -5.46
N LYS A 77 3.68 16.03 -6.36
CA LYS A 77 3.79 14.61 -6.06
C LYS A 77 4.18 13.81 -7.28
N ASP A 78 4.96 12.76 -7.07
CA ASP A 78 5.26 11.79 -8.11
C ASP A 78 4.03 10.92 -8.42
N GLU A 79 3.97 10.36 -9.63
CA GLU A 79 3.04 9.30 -9.97
C GLU A 79 3.25 8.11 -9.03
N GLY A 80 2.17 7.45 -8.63
CA GLY A 80 2.21 6.40 -7.61
C GLY A 80 2.05 6.92 -6.18
N SER A 81 1.61 8.18 -6.02
CA SER A 81 1.27 8.74 -4.70
C SER A 81 -0.02 9.55 -4.71
N THR A 82 -0.63 9.64 -3.54
CA THR A 82 -1.82 10.43 -3.28
C THR A 82 -1.58 11.33 -2.08
N VAL A 83 -1.95 12.62 -2.21
CA VAL A 83 -1.87 13.61 -1.15
C VAL A 83 -3.26 14.20 -0.91
N THR A 84 -3.68 14.29 0.33
CA THR A 84 -4.98 14.86 0.71
C THR A 84 -4.81 15.93 1.80
N PRO A 85 -5.26 17.18 1.54
CA PRO A 85 -5.90 17.67 0.32
C PRO A 85 -4.93 17.78 -0.86
N ALA A 86 -5.42 17.50 -2.08
CA ALA A 86 -4.61 17.55 -3.30
C ALA A 86 -4.38 18.96 -3.85
N GLY A 87 -5.20 19.93 -3.41
CA GLY A 87 -5.23 21.28 -3.97
C GLY A 87 -6.10 21.40 -5.23
N ASP A 88 -6.02 22.55 -5.88
CA ASP A 88 -6.65 22.83 -7.17
C ASP A 88 -5.93 22.10 -8.32
N THR A 89 -6.28 22.39 -9.56
CA THR A 89 -5.67 21.80 -10.76
C THR A 89 -4.15 22.07 -10.88
N ASN A 90 -3.62 23.05 -10.14
CA ASN A 90 -2.20 23.39 -10.07
C ASN A 90 -1.56 22.88 -8.75
N GLY A 91 -2.26 22.06 -7.98
CA GLY A 91 -1.81 21.56 -6.69
C GLY A 91 -1.81 22.60 -5.57
N LYS A 92 -2.52 23.73 -5.71
CA LYS A 92 -2.51 24.81 -4.73
C LYS A 92 -3.62 24.60 -3.68
N VAL A 93 -3.24 24.57 -2.42
CA VAL A 93 -4.14 24.57 -1.25
C VAL A 93 -4.06 25.93 -0.58
N THR A 94 -5.16 26.71 -0.66
CA THR A 94 -5.25 28.02 -0.01
C THR A 94 -5.68 27.85 1.44
N VAL A 95 -5.00 28.51 2.35
CA VAL A 95 -5.24 28.46 3.80
C VAL A 95 -5.25 29.86 4.39
N PRO A 96 -6.08 30.14 5.41
CA PRO A 96 -6.05 31.42 6.13
C PRO A 96 -4.69 31.63 6.80
N SER A 97 -4.18 32.89 6.79
CA SER A 97 -2.93 33.20 7.48
C SER A 97 -3.04 32.93 8.97
N GLY A 98 -2.03 32.27 9.54
CA GLY A 98 -1.98 31.86 10.94
C GLY A 98 -2.71 30.56 11.25
N SER A 99 -3.35 29.91 10.28
CA SER A 99 -3.97 28.60 10.49
C SER A 99 -2.96 27.45 10.36
N ASP A 100 -3.35 26.29 10.87
CA ASP A 100 -2.66 25.02 10.67
C ASP A 100 -3.26 24.26 9.48
N LYS A 101 -2.47 23.41 8.83
CA LYS A 101 -2.94 22.54 7.75
C LYS A 101 -2.24 21.20 7.77
N ASN A 102 -3.03 20.11 7.89
CA ASN A 102 -2.53 18.75 7.81
C ASN A 102 -2.70 18.18 6.40
N PHE A 103 -1.70 17.41 5.96
CA PHE A 103 -1.71 16.63 4.74
C PHE A 103 -1.53 15.16 5.08
N VAL A 104 -2.38 14.30 4.51
CA VAL A 104 -2.22 12.85 4.53
C VAL A 104 -1.59 12.43 3.21
N ILE A 105 -0.54 11.60 3.31
CA ILE A 105 0.29 11.18 2.18
C ILE A 105 0.22 9.66 2.11
N LYS A 106 -0.05 9.13 0.92
CA LYS A 106 -0.11 7.68 0.70
C LYS A 106 0.65 7.33 -0.56
N ALA A 107 1.44 6.26 -0.52
CA ALA A 107 1.89 5.58 -1.72
C ALA A 107 0.75 4.70 -2.26
N ASP A 108 0.65 4.61 -3.58
CA ASP A 108 -0.23 3.67 -4.24
C ASP A 108 0.33 2.24 -4.10
N ASP A 109 -0.50 1.23 -4.35
CA ASP A 109 -0.07 -0.17 -4.30
C ASP A 109 1.12 -0.39 -5.26
N GLY A 110 2.16 -1.07 -4.77
CA GLY A 110 3.40 -1.29 -5.50
C GLY A 110 4.44 -0.17 -5.39
N TYR A 111 4.15 0.90 -4.65
CA TYR A 111 5.06 2.02 -4.40
C TYR A 111 5.37 2.19 -2.91
N THR A 112 6.42 2.94 -2.62
CA THR A 112 6.78 3.41 -1.28
C THR A 112 7.09 4.90 -1.30
N ILE A 113 6.75 5.61 -0.21
CA ILE A 113 7.21 6.99 -0.01
C ILE A 113 8.69 6.94 0.33
N THR A 114 9.52 7.64 -0.46
CA THR A 114 10.95 7.73 -0.22
C THR A 114 11.34 9.02 0.49
N ASP A 115 10.60 10.10 0.23
CA ASP A 115 10.83 11.38 0.90
C ASP A 115 9.57 12.27 0.86
N VAL A 116 9.46 13.10 1.87
CA VAL A 116 8.57 14.26 1.89
C VAL A 116 9.44 15.50 2.01
N ILE A 117 9.39 16.39 1.03
CA ILE A 117 10.21 17.58 0.96
C ILE A 117 9.33 18.80 1.23
N VAL A 118 9.70 19.59 2.23
CA VAL A 118 8.99 20.81 2.62
C VAL A 118 9.91 22.00 2.43
N ASP A 119 9.51 22.95 1.59
CA ASP A 119 10.29 24.15 1.26
C ASP A 119 11.73 23.83 0.86
N GLY A 120 11.88 22.77 0.04
CA GLY A 120 13.16 22.28 -0.46
C GLY A 120 13.98 21.47 0.57
N LYS A 121 13.45 21.20 1.77
CA LYS A 121 14.14 20.41 2.81
C LYS A 121 13.49 19.05 3.00
N SER A 122 14.29 17.98 2.93
CA SER A 122 13.86 16.61 3.20
C SER A 122 13.37 16.47 4.65
N GLN A 123 12.27 15.77 4.80
CA GLN A 123 11.66 15.37 6.07
C GLN A 123 11.73 13.84 6.28
N GLY A 124 12.31 13.12 5.31
CA GLY A 124 12.28 11.66 5.22
C GLY A 124 10.92 11.10 4.81
N PRO A 125 10.78 9.77 4.73
CA PRO A 125 9.52 9.12 4.39
C PRO A 125 8.49 9.31 5.50
N LYS A 126 7.33 9.89 5.15
CA LYS A 126 6.24 10.18 6.08
C LYS A 126 4.88 9.96 5.39
N ASP A 127 3.92 9.49 6.15
CA ASP A 127 2.53 9.31 5.72
C ASP A 127 1.65 10.55 5.97
N SER A 128 2.21 11.57 6.63
CA SER A 128 1.52 12.83 6.93
C SER A 128 2.51 13.95 7.20
N TYR A 129 2.07 15.19 6.96
CA TYR A 129 2.80 16.38 7.33
C TYR A 129 1.83 17.50 7.75
N GLU A 130 2.11 18.15 8.88
CA GLU A 130 1.32 19.27 9.40
C GLU A 130 2.13 20.57 9.35
N PHE A 131 1.63 21.55 8.59
CA PHE A 131 2.07 22.94 8.67
C PHE A 131 1.35 23.62 9.82
N LYS A 132 2.10 24.35 10.66
CA LYS A 132 1.55 25.11 11.80
C LYS A 132 1.72 26.59 11.63
N ASN A 133 0.71 27.37 12.04
CA ASN A 133 0.72 28.84 12.07
C ASN A 133 1.23 29.45 10.75
N ILE A 134 0.63 29.04 9.64
CA ILE A 134 1.05 29.37 8.27
C ILE A 134 0.92 30.86 8.03
N ARG A 135 2.05 31.57 7.82
CA ARG A 135 2.09 33.02 7.57
C ARG A 135 2.74 33.39 6.25
N GLU A 136 3.24 32.41 5.53
CA GLU A 136 3.86 32.55 4.21
C GLU A 136 3.44 31.40 3.29
N ASN A 137 3.83 31.46 2.03
CA ASN A 137 3.59 30.37 1.09
C ASN A 137 4.59 29.25 1.31
N HIS A 138 4.13 28.01 1.16
CA HIS A 138 4.92 26.80 1.33
C HIS A 138 4.85 25.88 0.12
N THR A 139 5.77 24.93 0.06
CA THR A 139 5.75 23.82 -0.88
C THR A 139 5.77 22.51 -0.11
N LEU A 140 4.99 21.53 -0.58
CA LEU A 140 5.01 20.13 -0.15
C LEU A 140 5.27 19.28 -1.37
N GLU A 141 6.40 18.58 -1.40
CA GLU A 141 6.73 17.66 -2.48
C GLU A 141 6.84 16.23 -1.94
N VAL A 142 6.22 15.27 -2.62
CA VAL A 142 6.22 13.85 -2.23
C VAL A 142 6.94 13.04 -3.28
N LYS A 143 7.92 12.28 -2.85
CA LYS A 143 8.72 11.35 -3.66
C LYS A 143 8.33 9.92 -3.34
N VAL A 144 8.16 9.13 -4.38
CA VAL A 144 7.91 7.69 -4.27
C VAL A 144 8.80 6.89 -5.21
N ALA A 145 9.04 5.64 -4.86
CA ALA A 145 9.71 4.67 -5.70
C ALA A 145 8.90 3.39 -5.79
N LYS A 146 9.13 2.58 -6.83
CA LYS A 146 8.55 1.23 -6.91
C LYS A 146 9.12 0.34 -5.81
N LEU A 147 8.28 -0.51 -5.23
CA LEU A 147 8.71 -1.49 -4.23
C LEU A 147 9.67 -2.52 -4.82
N LEU A 148 9.38 -3.03 -6.02
CA LEU A 148 10.22 -4.03 -6.68
C LEU A 148 11.16 -3.39 -7.68
N THR A 149 12.39 -3.92 -7.73
CA THR A 149 13.36 -3.53 -8.75
C THR A 149 12.91 -3.95 -10.15
N GLY A 150 13.17 -3.09 -11.14
CA GLY A 150 13.04 -3.43 -12.55
C GLY A 150 14.21 -4.26 -13.09
N ASP A 151 15.31 -4.36 -12.33
CA ASP A 151 16.52 -5.01 -12.78
C ASP A 151 16.38 -6.53 -12.82
N HIS A 152 17.04 -7.16 -13.81
CA HIS A 152 17.11 -8.60 -13.94
C HIS A 152 18.19 -9.16 -13.02
N ILE A 153 17.85 -9.40 -11.76
CA ILE A 153 18.74 -9.97 -10.75
C ILE A 153 18.38 -11.43 -10.46
N ALA A 154 19.36 -12.18 -10.00
CA ALA A 154 19.16 -13.54 -9.50
C ALA A 154 18.53 -13.50 -8.10
N TYR A 155 17.25 -13.77 -7.99
CA TYR A 155 16.51 -13.75 -6.73
C TYR A 155 16.31 -15.14 -6.11
N ILE A 156 16.43 -16.22 -6.89
CA ILE A 156 16.44 -17.61 -6.42
C ILE A 156 17.87 -18.05 -6.13
N LYS A 157 18.06 -18.74 -5.01
CA LYS A 157 19.31 -19.45 -4.68
C LYS A 157 19.03 -20.94 -4.61
N GLY A 158 19.95 -21.75 -5.13
CA GLY A 158 19.96 -23.20 -4.96
C GLY A 158 20.29 -23.60 -3.52
N TYR A 159 20.25 -24.89 -3.28
CA TYR A 159 20.63 -25.50 -2.01
C TYR A 159 22.12 -25.92 -2.00
N PRO A 160 22.69 -26.21 -0.81
CA PRO A 160 24.10 -26.63 -0.69
C PRO A 160 24.46 -27.89 -1.47
N ASP A 161 23.46 -28.72 -1.80
CA ASP A 161 23.64 -29.91 -2.63
C ASP A 161 23.74 -29.60 -4.13
N GLY A 162 23.73 -28.32 -4.53
CA GLY A 162 23.74 -27.85 -5.91
C GLY A 162 22.39 -27.92 -6.63
N GLY A 163 21.34 -28.42 -5.97
CA GLY A 163 20.00 -28.55 -6.53
C GLY A 163 19.15 -27.27 -6.37
N VAL A 164 18.14 -27.10 -7.24
CA VAL A 164 17.11 -26.04 -7.11
C VAL A 164 15.82 -26.60 -6.50
N HIS A 165 15.63 -27.90 -6.55
CA HIS A 165 14.46 -28.62 -6.02
C HIS A 165 13.11 -28.01 -6.43
N PRO A 166 12.78 -27.94 -7.73
CA PRO A 166 11.63 -27.19 -8.25
C PRO A 166 10.28 -27.71 -7.73
N THR A 167 10.20 -29.00 -7.40
CA THR A 167 8.98 -29.66 -6.91
C THR A 167 8.86 -29.64 -5.38
N ALA A 168 9.90 -29.21 -4.66
CA ALA A 168 9.83 -29.07 -3.21
C ALA A 168 8.93 -27.91 -2.81
N ASN A 169 8.23 -28.06 -1.70
CA ASN A 169 7.51 -26.96 -1.08
C ASN A 169 8.52 -25.89 -0.62
N ILE A 170 8.14 -24.62 -0.76
CA ILE A 170 8.97 -23.50 -0.33
C ILE A 170 8.52 -23.02 1.05
N THR A 171 9.47 -22.62 1.90
CA THR A 171 9.17 -22.09 3.22
C THR A 171 8.85 -20.59 3.19
N ARG A 172 8.21 -20.11 4.26
CA ARG A 172 7.91 -18.69 4.44
C ARG A 172 9.19 -17.85 4.54
N ALA A 173 10.25 -18.36 5.16
CA ALA A 173 11.58 -17.72 5.20
C ALA A 173 12.20 -17.60 3.80
N GLU A 174 12.14 -18.65 2.99
CA GLU A 174 12.67 -18.63 1.62
C GLU A 174 11.92 -17.62 0.74
N VAL A 175 10.59 -17.53 0.86
CA VAL A 175 9.79 -16.51 0.16
C VAL A 175 10.17 -15.11 0.64
N SER A 176 10.40 -14.92 1.94
CA SER A 176 10.89 -13.65 2.47
C SER A 176 12.22 -13.23 1.83
N ALA A 177 13.15 -14.18 1.72
CA ALA A 177 14.45 -13.91 1.09
C ALA A 177 14.34 -13.58 -0.41
N ILE A 178 13.40 -14.19 -1.14
CA ILE A 178 13.12 -13.88 -2.54
C ILE A 178 12.67 -12.43 -2.68
N PHE A 179 11.61 -12.04 -1.98
CA PHE A 179 11.05 -10.69 -2.11
C PHE A 179 11.98 -9.61 -1.53
N TYR A 180 12.75 -9.89 -0.48
CA TYR A 180 13.77 -8.97 0.02
C TYR A 180 14.83 -8.66 -1.07
N ARG A 181 15.30 -9.66 -1.82
CA ARG A 181 16.23 -9.45 -2.93
C ARG A 181 15.62 -8.64 -4.06
N LEU A 182 14.30 -8.81 -4.28
CA LEU A 182 13.56 -8.11 -5.31
C LEU A 182 13.13 -6.70 -4.91
N LEU A 183 13.25 -6.29 -3.65
CA LEU A 183 13.02 -4.89 -3.28
C LEU A 183 13.98 -3.99 -4.06
N SER A 184 13.49 -2.84 -4.52
CA SER A 184 14.34 -1.78 -5.05
C SER A 184 15.30 -1.26 -3.96
N ASP A 185 16.39 -0.61 -4.36
CA ASP A 185 17.34 -0.03 -3.40
C ASP A 185 16.68 1.06 -2.57
N ASP A 186 15.80 1.85 -3.17
CA ASP A 186 15.01 2.86 -2.47
C ASP A 186 14.11 2.22 -1.41
N ALA A 187 13.35 1.17 -1.76
CA ALA A 187 12.49 0.47 -0.80
C ALA A 187 13.32 -0.17 0.33
N ARG A 188 14.48 -0.77 0.01
CA ARG A 188 15.39 -1.28 1.03
C ARG A 188 15.89 -0.20 1.97
N SER A 189 16.28 0.97 1.44
CA SER A 189 16.76 2.08 2.26
C SER A 189 15.71 2.57 3.26
N VAL A 190 14.42 2.53 2.89
CA VAL A 190 13.30 2.93 3.74
C VAL A 190 12.97 1.87 4.80
N TYR A 191 12.96 0.59 4.43
CA TYR A 191 12.35 -0.44 5.25
C TYR A 191 13.31 -1.38 5.96
N THR A 192 14.62 -1.41 5.62
CA THR A 192 15.56 -2.35 6.22
C THR A 192 15.62 -2.19 7.75
N THR A 193 15.33 -3.28 8.44
CA THR A 193 15.34 -3.36 9.90
C THR A 193 15.54 -4.81 10.35
N ASN A 194 16.03 -4.98 11.58
CA ASN A 194 16.05 -6.26 12.29
C ASN A 194 15.03 -6.30 13.43
N ILE A 195 14.19 -5.27 13.54
CA ILE A 195 13.19 -5.15 14.61
C ILE A 195 11.92 -5.86 14.18
N HIS A 196 11.46 -6.81 15.00
CA HIS A 196 10.21 -7.53 14.83
C HIS A 196 9.63 -7.94 16.18
N ASN A 197 8.34 -8.27 16.21
CA ASN A 197 7.65 -8.73 17.41
C ASN A 197 7.30 -10.23 17.37
N PHE A 198 7.87 -11.00 16.42
CA PHE A 198 7.59 -12.42 16.30
C PHE A 198 8.38 -13.23 17.32
N THR A 199 7.72 -14.24 17.91
CA THR A 199 8.29 -15.08 18.97
C THR A 199 9.31 -16.11 18.45
N ASP A 200 9.28 -16.41 17.14
CA ASP A 200 9.99 -17.53 16.50
C ASP A 200 10.97 -17.12 15.40
N VAL A 201 11.28 -15.82 15.27
CA VAL A 201 12.16 -15.31 14.19
C VAL A 201 13.58 -14.98 14.68
N HIS A 202 13.82 -14.82 15.99
CA HIS A 202 15.10 -14.36 16.55
C HIS A 202 16.34 -15.13 16.08
N ASN A 203 16.22 -16.44 15.85
CA ASN A 203 17.30 -17.31 15.38
C ASN A 203 17.14 -17.72 13.92
N SER A 204 16.20 -17.14 13.19
CA SER A 204 16.02 -17.43 11.78
C SER A 204 17.13 -16.80 10.94
N TRP A 205 17.66 -17.56 9.99
CA TRP A 205 18.62 -17.05 9.01
C TRP A 205 18.04 -15.92 8.14
N ALA A 206 16.70 -15.82 8.06
CA ALA A 206 15.96 -14.82 7.29
C ALA A 206 15.38 -13.70 8.20
N SER A 207 15.91 -13.50 9.40
CA SER A 207 15.36 -12.54 10.36
C SER A 207 15.30 -11.12 9.79
N THR A 208 16.35 -10.66 9.12
CA THR A 208 16.40 -9.33 8.47
C THR A 208 15.37 -9.22 7.35
N GLU A 209 15.27 -10.23 6.49
CA GLU A 209 14.34 -10.28 5.37
C GLU A 209 12.89 -10.24 5.84
N ILE A 210 12.57 -11.05 6.84
CA ILE A 210 11.24 -11.12 7.45
C ILE A 210 10.89 -9.77 8.10
N SER A 211 11.79 -9.22 8.90
CA SER A 211 11.59 -7.94 9.60
C SER A 211 11.38 -6.80 8.62
N THR A 212 12.22 -6.71 7.58
CA THR A 212 12.14 -5.68 6.55
C THR A 212 10.83 -5.75 5.78
N LEU A 213 10.43 -6.93 5.32
CA LEU A 213 9.19 -7.09 4.55
C LEU A 213 7.94 -6.93 5.42
N THR A 214 8.04 -7.21 6.71
CA THR A 214 6.96 -6.93 7.66
C THR A 214 6.84 -5.43 7.92
N ASN A 215 7.97 -4.72 8.09
CA ASN A 215 8.01 -3.27 8.20
C ASN A 215 7.43 -2.58 6.96
N ALA A 216 7.68 -3.13 5.78
CA ALA A 216 7.08 -2.68 4.52
C ALA A 216 5.59 -3.07 4.36
N GLY A 217 4.99 -3.79 5.30
CA GLY A 217 3.60 -4.27 5.21
C GLY A 217 3.37 -5.40 4.20
N ILE A 218 4.44 -5.92 3.58
CA ILE A 218 4.38 -6.97 2.55
C ILE A 218 4.10 -8.34 3.18
N LEU A 219 4.72 -8.62 4.32
CA LEU A 219 4.49 -9.84 5.08
C LEU A 219 3.68 -9.57 6.36
N LYS A 220 2.98 -10.59 6.82
CA LYS A 220 2.29 -10.59 8.12
C LYS A 220 2.54 -11.93 8.80
N GLY A 221 2.65 -11.88 10.13
CA GLY A 221 2.63 -13.07 10.98
C GLY A 221 1.21 -13.55 11.27
N TYR A 222 1.13 -14.53 12.15
CA TYR A 222 -0.12 -15.10 12.63
C TYR A 222 -0.62 -14.37 13.88
N THR A 223 -1.89 -14.58 14.21
CA THR A 223 -2.55 -13.92 15.36
C THR A 223 -1.99 -14.37 16.71
N ASP A 224 -1.26 -15.51 16.74
CA ASP A 224 -0.57 -16.02 17.93
C ASP A 224 0.81 -15.36 18.18
N GLY A 225 1.18 -14.39 17.36
CA GLY A 225 2.47 -13.70 17.43
C GLY A 225 3.64 -14.44 16.77
N SER A 226 3.39 -15.57 16.10
CA SER A 226 4.41 -16.32 15.35
C SER A 226 4.49 -15.86 13.89
N PHE A 227 5.63 -16.10 13.25
CA PHE A 227 5.82 -15.97 11.80
C PHE A 227 5.89 -17.32 11.10
N ARG A 228 6.39 -18.35 11.78
CA ARG A 228 6.60 -19.72 11.31
C ARG A 228 7.55 -19.77 10.09
N PRO A 229 8.81 -19.34 10.24
CA PRO A 229 9.74 -19.19 9.11
C PRO A 229 9.98 -20.48 8.33
N ASP A 230 10.04 -21.62 9.01
CA ASP A 230 10.33 -22.92 8.40
C ASP A 230 9.07 -23.66 7.90
N ALA A 231 7.88 -23.11 8.15
CA ALA A 231 6.65 -23.70 7.62
C ALA A 231 6.55 -23.48 6.10
N ALA A 232 6.04 -24.49 5.41
CA ALA A 232 5.68 -24.32 4.00
C ALA A 232 4.60 -23.25 3.86
N ILE A 233 4.76 -22.33 2.89
CA ILE A 233 3.76 -21.30 2.60
C ILE A 233 2.64 -21.89 1.73
N THR A 234 1.40 -21.47 2.01
CA THR A 234 0.26 -21.92 1.20
C THR A 234 0.10 -21.09 -0.08
N ARG A 235 -0.63 -21.63 -1.04
CA ARG A 235 -0.95 -20.95 -2.31
C ARG A 235 -1.71 -19.64 -2.07
N ALA A 236 -2.64 -19.64 -1.12
CA ALA A 236 -3.39 -18.44 -0.74
C ALA A 236 -2.50 -17.37 -0.10
N GLU A 237 -1.62 -17.77 0.82
CA GLU A 237 -0.66 -16.84 1.45
C GLU A 237 0.28 -16.22 0.41
N PHE A 238 0.79 -17.02 -0.53
CA PHE A 238 1.65 -16.50 -1.59
C PHE A 238 0.91 -15.54 -2.54
N ALA A 239 -0.31 -15.88 -2.95
CA ALA A 239 -1.16 -14.99 -3.76
C ALA A 239 -1.43 -13.66 -3.03
N ALA A 240 -1.65 -13.70 -1.72
CA ALA A 240 -1.84 -12.50 -0.92
C ALA A 240 -0.58 -11.63 -0.82
N ILE A 241 0.62 -12.22 -0.83
CA ILE A 241 1.88 -11.48 -0.89
C ILE A 241 2.06 -10.86 -2.28
N ALA A 242 1.90 -11.63 -3.33
CA ALA A 242 2.03 -11.16 -4.71
C ALA A 242 1.08 -9.98 -5.02
N ALA A 243 -0.14 -10.03 -4.49
CA ALA A 243 -1.15 -8.99 -4.67
C ALA A 243 -0.78 -7.63 -4.03
N ARG A 244 0.21 -7.56 -3.13
CA ARG A 244 0.65 -6.31 -2.50
C ARG A 244 1.62 -5.49 -3.34
N PHE A 245 2.11 -6.06 -4.42
CA PHE A 245 3.04 -5.37 -5.33
C PHE A 245 2.35 -4.67 -6.49
N ASP A 246 1.02 -4.74 -6.56
CA ASP A 246 0.25 -4.04 -7.57
C ASP A 246 -1.20 -3.88 -7.10
N LYS A 247 -1.90 -2.90 -7.68
CA LYS A 247 -3.29 -2.61 -7.34
C LYS A 247 -4.18 -3.84 -7.56
N LEU A 248 -4.99 -4.17 -6.55
CA LEU A 248 -6.01 -5.21 -6.69
C LEU A 248 -6.99 -4.83 -7.81
N SER A 249 -7.13 -5.69 -8.80
CA SER A 249 -8.18 -5.58 -9.81
C SER A 249 -9.37 -6.41 -9.37
N GLY A 250 -10.59 -5.90 -9.56
CA GLY A 250 -11.78 -6.72 -9.45
C GLY A 250 -11.73 -7.79 -10.53
N GLY A 251 -11.66 -9.08 -10.12
CA GLY A 251 -11.59 -10.19 -11.05
C GLY A 251 -12.93 -10.92 -11.18
N ASN A 252 -13.26 -11.38 -12.39
CA ASN A 252 -14.41 -12.24 -12.64
C ASN A 252 -14.04 -13.73 -12.55
N LYS A 253 -12.76 -14.06 -12.44
CA LYS A 253 -12.31 -15.44 -12.26
C LYS A 253 -12.63 -15.92 -10.86
N THR A 254 -13.40 -17.00 -10.75
CA THR A 254 -13.79 -17.63 -9.50
C THR A 254 -13.29 -19.06 -9.45
N PHE A 255 -13.11 -19.58 -8.24
CA PHE A 255 -12.71 -20.96 -7.98
C PHE A 255 -13.71 -21.60 -7.03
N SER A 256 -14.06 -22.86 -7.26
CA SER A 256 -15.10 -23.56 -6.49
C SER A 256 -14.78 -23.70 -5.01
N ASP A 257 -13.51 -23.69 -4.65
CA ASP A 257 -12.98 -23.83 -3.29
C ASP A 257 -12.49 -22.51 -2.66
N VAL A 258 -12.78 -21.35 -3.31
CA VAL A 258 -12.47 -20.03 -2.78
C VAL A 258 -13.76 -19.20 -2.74
N PRO A 259 -14.58 -19.36 -1.69
CA PRO A 259 -15.81 -18.58 -1.55
C PRO A 259 -15.52 -17.10 -1.30
N THR A 260 -16.51 -16.24 -1.53
CA THR A 260 -16.36 -14.77 -1.49
C THR A 260 -15.98 -14.21 -0.11
N ASP A 261 -16.23 -14.96 0.96
CA ASP A 261 -15.85 -14.66 2.34
C ASP A 261 -14.46 -15.22 2.73
N HIS A 262 -13.80 -15.96 1.84
CA HIS A 262 -12.44 -16.43 2.06
C HIS A 262 -11.48 -15.24 2.21
N TRP A 263 -10.64 -15.24 3.25
CA TRP A 263 -9.74 -14.14 3.61
C TRP A 263 -8.83 -13.66 2.45
N ALA A 264 -8.44 -14.55 1.56
CA ALA A 264 -7.58 -14.25 0.40
C ALA A 264 -8.37 -14.11 -0.92
N TYR A 265 -9.72 -14.11 -0.89
CA TYR A 265 -10.54 -14.08 -2.10
C TYR A 265 -10.15 -12.96 -3.07
N ALA A 266 -10.06 -11.72 -2.58
CA ALA A 266 -9.71 -10.57 -3.41
C ALA A 266 -8.30 -10.67 -4.01
N ALA A 267 -7.34 -11.20 -3.27
CA ALA A 267 -5.97 -11.39 -3.75
C ALA A 267 -5.89 -12.49 -4.81
N ILE A 268 -6.54 -13.63 -4.56
CA ILE A 268 -6.54 -14.78 -5.49
C ILE A 268 -7.24 -14.40 -6.80
N THR A 269 -8.41 -13.79 -6.74
CA THR A 269 -9.17 -13.40 -7.94
C THR A 269 -8.44 -12.32 -8.74
N SER A 270 -7.83 -11.33 -8.06
CA SER A 270 -7.00 -10.32 -8.71
C SER A 270 -5.76 -10.93 -9.37
N ALA A 271 -5.04 -11.82 -8.69
CA ALA A 271 -3.89 -12.51 -9.25
C ALA A 271 -4.26 -13.41 -10.44
N ALA A 272 -5.44 -14.03 -10.41
CA ALA A 272 -5.95 -14.84 -11.49
C ALA A 272 -6.36 -13.99 -12.71
N GLU A 273 -7.00 -12.82 -12.50
CA GLU A 273 -7.35 -11.89 -13.55
C GLU A 273 -6.11 -11.35 -14.27
N LYS A 274 -5.06 -11.06 -13.52
CA LYS A 274 -3.75 -10.62 -14.05
C LYS A 274 -2.95 -11.75 -14.72
N GLY A 275 -3.44 -12.99 -14.66
CA GLY A 275 -2.75 -14.15 -15.21
C GLY A 275 -1.53 -14.60 -14.39
N TRP A 276 -1.34 -14.09 -13.18
CA TRP A 276 -0.23 -14.48 -12.31
C TRP A 276 -0.40 -15.89 -11.75
N VAL A 277 -1.64 -16.25 -11.42
CA VAL A 277 -1.99 -17.58 -10.94
C VAL A 277 -3.05 -18.20 -11.83
N ASN A 278 -3.05 -19.53 -11.89
CA ASN A 278 -4.12 -20.29 -12.50
C ASN A 278 -4.64 -21.32 -11.49
N GLY A 279 -5.93 -21.66 -11.60
CA GLY A 279 -6.49 -22.80 -10.92
C GLY A 279 -6.12 -24.12 -11.63
N TYR A 280 -6.67 -25.18 -11.12
CA TYR A 280 -6.56 -26.52 -11.68
C TYR A 280 -7.70 -26.78 -12.68
N SER A 281 -7.54 -27.82 -13.49
CA SER A 281 -8.54 -28.21 -14.51
C SER A 281 -9.90 -28.61 -13.95
N ASP A 282 -9.97 -28.94 -12.63
CA ASP A 282 -11.18 -29.25 -11.90
C ASP A 282 -11.93 -28.02 -11.37
N GLY A 283 -11.45 -26.80 -11.70
CA GLY A 283 -12.05 -25.54 -11.28
C GLY A 283 -11.67 -25.11 -9.85
N THR A 284 -10.74 -25.82 -9.19
CA THR A 284 -10.23 -25.46 -7.86
C THR A 284 -8.99 -24.59 -7.92
N PHE A 285 -8.70 -23.84 -6.84
CA PHE A 285 -7.45 -23.11 -6.61
C PHE A 285 -6.53 -23.83 -5.61
N ARG A 286 -7.12 -24.58 -4.68
CA ARG A 286 -6.46 -25.26 -3.56
C ARG A 286 -5.71 -24.31 -2.65
N PRO A 287 -6.40 -23.35 -2.02
CA PRO A 287 -5.80 -22.24 -1.28
C PRO A 287 -4.88 -22.67 -0.15
N ASP A 288 -5.23 -23.75 0.55
CA ASP A 288 -4.50 -24.24 1.73
C ASP A 288 -3.35 -25.22 1.38
N ASN A 289 -3.21 -25.61 0.12
CA ASN A 289 -2.11 -26.46 -0.29
C ASN A 289 -0.80 -25.67 -0.25
N ALA A 290 0.30 -26.31 0.16
CA ALA A 290 1.63 -25.76 0.05
C ALA A 290 1.97 -25.51 -1.43
N ILE A 291 2.65 -24.38 -1.69
CA ILE A 291 3.11 -24.02 -3.04
C ILE A 291 4.55 -24.52 -3.24
N THR A 292 4.86 -24.95 -4.46
CA THR A 292 6.22 -25.40 -4.82
C THR A 292 7.12 -24.25 -5.22
N ARG A 293 8.43 -24.47 -5.16
CA ARG A 293 9.44 -23.49 -5.59
C ARG A 293 9.27 -23.08 -7.06
N ALA A 294 8.95 -24.03 -7.95
CA ALA A 294 8.71 -23.75 -9.37
C ALA A 294 7.47 -22.85 -9.57
N GLU A 295 6.40 -23.11 -8.83
CA GLU A 295 5.18 -22.26 -8.88
C GLU A 295 5.46 -20.86 -8.39
N VAL A 296 6.23 -20.69 -7.30
CA VAL A 296 6.64 -19.37 -6.78
C VAL A 296 7.46 -18.61 -7.82
N VAL A 297 8.45 -19.24 -8.47
CA VAL A 297 9.23 -18.60 -9.53
C VAL A 297 8.34 -18.17 -10.70
N LYS A 298 7.42 -19.03 -11.14
CA LYS A 298 6.47 -18.73 -12.21
C LYS A 298 5.63 -17.49 -11.88
N ILE A 299 5.04 -17.45 -10.68
CA ILE A 299 4.20 -16.33 -10.25
C ILE A 299 5.04 -15.07 -10.08
N THR A 300 6.21 -15.15 -9.45
CA THR A 300 7.12 -14.01 -9.27
C THR A 300 7.53 -13.40 -10.61
N ASN A 301 7.87 -14.21 -11.60
CA ASN A 301 8.19 -13.73 -12.95
C ASN A 301 6.97 -13.04 -13.60
N ALA A 302 5.78 -13.57 -13.42
CA ALA A 302 4.55 -12.95 -13.92
C ALA A 302 4.28 -11.57 -13.26
N VAL A 303 4.47 -11.47 -11.93
CA VAL A 303 4.39 -10.18 -11.19
C VAL A 303 5.41 -9.16 -11.71
N LEU A 304 6.63 -9.62 -12.01
CA LEU A 304 7.70 -8.80 -12.56
C LEU A 304 7.56 -8.53 -14.07
N MET A 305 6.48 -9.03 -14.71
CA MET A 305 6.25 -8.98 -16.15
C MET A 305 7.44 -9.55 -16.96
N ARG A 306 8.13 -10.56 -16.42
CA ARG A 306 9.25 -11.23 -17.05
C ARG A 306 8.74 -12.44 -17.83
N THR A 307 9.03 -12.49 -19.12
CA THR A 307 8.77 -13.65 -19.98
C THR A 307 10.07 -14.37 -20.28
N CYS A 308 10.01 -15.69 -20.37
CA CYS A 308 11.14 -16.48 -20.82
C CYS A 308 11.37 -16.19 -22.31
N ASP A 309 12.59 -15.87 -22.67
CA ASP A 309 13.03 -15.87 -24.05
C ASP A 309 13.17 -17.32 -24.51
N LYS A 310 12.20 -17.76 -25.30
CA LYS A 310 12.09 -19.16 -25.75
C LYS A 310 13.22 -19.54 -26.70
N ASP A 311 13.67 -18.59 -27.51
CA ASP A 311 14.73 -18.83 -28.47
C ASP A 311 16.09 -18.97 -27.76
N TYR A 312 16.33 -18.06 -26.77
CA TYR A 312 17.53 -18.21 -25.92
C TYR A 312 17.55 -19.54 -25.14
N VAL A 313 16.39 -19.97 -24.61
CA VAL A 313 16.28 -21.25 -23.87
C VAL A 313 16.54 -22.43 -24.81
N ALA A 314 15.98 -22.43 -26.03
CA ALA A 314 16.18 -23.49 -27.00
C ALA A 314 17.65 -23.60 -27.42
N ASP A 315 18.35 -22.47 -27.58
CA ASP A 315 19.73 -22.41 -28.05
C ASP A 315 20.77 -22.71 -26.97
N ASN A 316 20.47 -22.49 -25.69
CA ASN A 316 21.46 -22.51 -24.60
C ASN A 316 21.18 -23.51 -23.48
N LEU A 317 19.97 -24.09 -23.42
CA LEU A 317 19.57 -24.97 -22.32
C LEU A 317 19.00 -26.32 -22.78
N SER A 318 19.28 -26.73 -24.00
CA SER A 318 18.90 -28.05 -24.59
C SER A 318 19.82 -29.18 -24.14
#